data_c578156334e54943f2ef4d3a0e51d937
#
_entry.id   c578156334e54943f2ef4d3a0e51d937
#
_cell.length_a   1.000
_cell.length_b   1.000
_cell.length_c   1.000
_cell.angle_alpha   90.00
_cell.angle_beta   90.00
_cell.angle_gamma   90.00
#
_symmetry.space_group_name_H-M   'P 1'
#
loop_
_entity.id
_entity.type
_entity.pdbx_description
1 polymer ?
#
loop_
_entity_poly.entity_id
_entity_poly.type
_entity_poly.pdbx_seq_one_letter_code
_entity_poly.pdbx_strand_id
1 'polypeptide(L)'
;MNFFEGNDPTELARQYQTPLYVYNERILRQRCRDLKNMVTYPHFVVDYSAKANCGLAFLQIVRSEGLEVDAMSPGEIYMERMAGFSPEDIFYICNNVSLEEMQYAIDAGVRISVDSLSQLEQFGQLAPGHSVAVRFNPGVGAGHHEKVITAGKLTKFGIDPEDIPQVKALLKKYDLKLIGINQHIGSLFMTGDAFTASLEPLFAIARQFPDLEFVDMGGGFGIPYKKEFGEAPLDLKELGAAIDKALYAFSEEYGRPLTFRIEPGRYISAESSVILSTVHSVKHNHDRKFVGCDCGFNVLQRPIMYDSYHSVEIYRAGDQPSEKEETVTIVGNIC
;
A
#
# COMPACT_ATOMS: atom_id res chain seq x y z
N MET A 1 12.92 15.12 -13.95
CA MET A 1 12.15 16.15 -13.20
C MET A 1 12.96 16.45 -11.96
N ASN A 2 13.29 17.71 -11.68
CA ASN A 2 14.06 18.04 -10.46
C ASN A 2 13.15 17.81 -9.23
N PHE A 3 13.48 16.83 -8.38
CA PHE A 3 12.69 16.49 -7.19
C PHE A 3 12.50 17.70 -6.26
N PHE A 4 13.54 18.52 -6.08
CA PHE A 4 13.53 19.64 -5.15
C PHE A 4 12.91 20.92 -5.70
N GLU A 5 12.53 20.97 -6.98
CA GLU A 5 11.85 22.12 -7.63
C GLU A 5 12.54 23.48 -7.43
N GLY A 6 13.85 23.47 -7.42
CA GLY A 6 14.67 24.68 -7.23
C GLY A 6 15.11 24.95 -5.79
N ASN A 7 14.61 24.17 -4.81
CA ASN A 7 15.19 24.21 -3.46
C ASN A 7 16.56 23.51 -3.47
N ASP A 8 17.50 24.04 -2.69
CA ASP A 8 18.82 23.42 -2.50
C ASP A 8 18.73 22.36 -1.38
N PRO A 9 19.01 21.06 -1.67
CA PRO A 9 18.98 20.03 -0.64
C PRO A 9 20.00 20.26 0.49
N THR A 10 21.12 20.94 0.23
CA THR A 10 22.10 21.27 1.27
C THR A 10 21.58 22.34 2.22
N GLU A 11 20.83 23.32 1.72
CA GLU A 11 20.15 24.31 2.55
C GLU A 11 19.00 23.70 3.38
N LEU A 12 18.22 22.79 2.79
CA LEU A 12 17.20 22.06 3.53
C LEU A 12 17.82 21.25 4.68
N ALA A 13 18.91 20.53 4.42
CA ALA A 13 19.63 19.78 5.45
C ALA A 13 20.19 20.71 6.55
N ARG A 14 20.70 21.90 6.18
CA ARG A 14 21.19 22.90 7.14
C ARG A 14 20.08 23.48 8.01
N GLN A 15 18.93 23.79 7.40
CA GLN A 15 17.81 24.45 8.09
C GLN A 15 17.05 23.49 9.02
N TYR A 16 16.79 22.26 8.55
CA TYR A 16 15.92 21.31 9.23
C TYR A 16 16.68 20.19 9.94
N GLN A 17 18.00 20.12 9.75
CA GLN A 17 18.88 19.07 10.22
C GLN A 17 18.61 17.73 9.49
N THR A 18 19.47 16.74 9.71
CA THR A 18 19.35 15.39 9.15
C THR A 18 19.36 14.35 10.29
N PRO A 19 18.82 13.15 10.12
CA PRO A 19 18.15 12.66 8.91
C PRO A 19 16.79 13.33 8.69
N LEU A 20 16.46 13.69 7.44
CA LEU A 20 15.26 14.45 7.10
C LEU A 20 14.50 13.79 5.95
N TYR A 21 13.22 13.46 6.14
CA TYR A 21 12.33 13.11 5.04
C TYR A 21 11.82 14.38 4.36
N VAL A 22 12.03 14.47 3.04
CA VAL A 22 11.52 15.55 2.21
C VAL A 22 10.48 15.00 1.24
N TYR A 23 9.34 15.64 1.15
CA TYR A 23 8.24 15.25 0.29
C TYR A 23 8.04 16.26 -0.83
N ASN A 24 7.79 15.76 -2.04
CA ASN A 24 7.37 16.57 -3.18
C ASN A 24 5.86 16.41 -3.38
N GLU A 25 5.10 17.44 -3.00
CA GLU A 25 3.63 17.44 -3.08
C GLU A 25 3.13 17.26 -4.51
N ARG A 26 3.78 17.84 -5.52
CA ARG A 26 3.37 17.72 -6.91
C ARG A 26 3.49 16.29 -7.43
N ILE A 27 4.56 15.59 -7.04
CA ILE A 27 4.72 14.16 -7.37
C ILE A 27 3.64 13.35 -6.67
N LEU A 28 3.40 13.58 -5.39
CA LEU A 28 2.35 12.90 -4.63
C LEU A 28 0.98 13.05 -5.29
N ARG A 29 0.58 14.26 -5.61
CA ARG A 29 -0.69 14.53 -6.30
C ARG A 29 -0.77 13.85 -7.66
N GLN A 30 0.32 13.87 -8.42
CA GLN A 30 0.37 13.20 -9.72
C GLN A 30 0.17 11.67 -9.56
N ARG A 31 0.83 11.03 -8.58
CA ARG A 31 0.65 9.60 -8.32
C ARG A 31 -0.76 9.22 -7.92
N CYS A 32 -1.44 10.07 -7.15
CA CYS A 32 -2.87 9.89 -6.85
C CYS A 32 -3.72 9.94 -8.13
N ARG A 33 -3.49 10.94 -8.99
CA ARG A 33 -4.21 11.12 -10.25
C ARG A 33 -3.95 10.01 -11.26
N ASP A 34 -2.70 9.53 -11.34
CA ASP A 34 -2.30 8.44 -12.23
C ASP A 34 -3.18 7.20 -11.98
N LEU A 35 -3.34 6.82 -10.72
CA LEU A 35 -4.14 5.64 -10.36
C LEU A 35 -5.66 5.90 -10.45
N LYS A 36 -6.12 7.07 -10.04
CA LYS A 36 -7.54 7.44 -10.14
C LYS A 36 -8.04 7.42 -11.58
N ASN A 37 -7.17 7.81 -12.53
CA ASN A 37 -7.51 7.89 -13.96
C ASN A 37 -7.05 6.66 -14.75
N MET A 38 -6.51 5.63 -14.10
CA MET A 38 -6.01 4.43 -14.75
C MET A 38 -7.14 3.62 -15.40
N VAL A 39 -8.32 3.65 -14.79
CA VAL A 39 -9.50 2.86 -15.16
C VAL A 39 -10.64 3.80 -15.55
N THR A 40 -11.44 3.43 -16.57
CA THR A 40 -12.59 4.21 -17.04
C THR A 40 -13.92 3.74 -16.45
N TYR A 41 -13.93 2.58 -15.77
CA TYR A 41 -15.14 2.07 -15.12
C TYR A 41 -15.65 3.05 -14.06
N PRO A 42 -16.95 3.46 -14.09
CA PRO A 42 -17.45 4.63 -13.35
C PRO A 42 -17.46 4.44 -11.82
N HIS A 43 -17.54 3.20 -11.34
CA HIS A 43 -17.55 2.88 -9.91
C HIS A 43 -16.20 2.27 -9.49
N PHE A 44 -15.11 2.97 -9.84
CA PHE A 44 -13.75 2.59 -9.45
C PHE A 44 -13.23 3.52 -8.37
N VAL A 45 -12.70 2.96 -7.29
CA VAL A 45 -12.21 3.68 -6.11
C VAL A 45 -10.76 3.29 -5.82
N VAL A 46 -9.99 4.26 -5.41
CA VAL A 46 -8.61 4.07 -4.95
C VAL A 46 -8.57 4.33 -3.45
N ASP A 47 -8.30 3.27 -2.68
CA ASP A 47 -8.05 3.33 -1.24
C ASP A 47 -6.55 3.47 -1.00
N TYR A 48 -6.09 4.62 -0.59
CA TYR A 48 -4.68 4.78 -0.27
C TYR A 48 -4.31 3.98 0.97
N SER A 49 -3.34 3.06 0.87
CA SER A 49 -2.86 2.27 2.01
C SER A 49 -2.04 3.12 2.98
N ALA A 50 -2.65 3.56 4.09
CA ALA A 50 -2.04 4.47 5.07
C ALA A 50 -0.81 3.88 5.76
N LYS A 51 -0.68 2.54 5.85
CA LYS A 51 0.54 1.86 6.31
C LYS A 51 1.81 2.29 5.59
N ALA A 52 1.70 2.81 4.36
CA ALA A 52 2.85 3.31 3.60
C ALA A 52 3.33 4.68 4.11
N ASN A 53 2.42 5.56 4.49
CA ASN A 53 2.68 6.84 5.17
C ASN A 53 1.38 7.41 5.75
N CYS A 54 1.23 7.40 7.07
CA CYS A 54 0.08 7.94 7.79
C CYS A 54 0.30 9.36 8.32
N GLY A 55 1.28 10.10 7.80
CA GLY A 55 1.52 11.50 8.20
C GLY A 55 0.33 12.39 7.87
N LEU A 56 -0.09 13.26 8.82
CA LEU A 56 -1.32 14.05 8.71
C LEU A 56 -1.38 14.89 7.42
N ALA A 57 -0.32 15.64 7.12
CA ALA A 57 -0.27 16.46 5.90
C ALA A 57 -0.33 15.60 4.62
N PHE A 58 0.30 14.42 4.65
CA PHE A 58 0.28 13.48 3.54
C PHE A 58 -1.16 12.97 3.28
N LEU A 59 -1.84 12.53 4.32
CA LEU A 59 -3.24 12.09 4.25
C LEU A 59 -4.20 13.20 3.79
N GLN A 60 -3.98 14.44 4.23
CA GLN A 60 -4.77 15.60 3.78
C GLN A 60 -4.61 15.86 2.27
N ILE A 61 -3.39 15.69 1.73
CA ILE A 61 -3.13 15.82 0.29
C ILE A 61 -3.86 14.68 -0.46
N VAL A 62 -3.70 13.43 -0.02
CA VAL A 62 -4.37 12.26 -0.62
C VAL A 62 -5.88 12.45 -0.65
N ARG A 63 -6.47 12.88 0.47
CA ARG A 63 -7.90 13.20 0.55
C ARG A 63 -8.31 14.31 -0.42
N SER A 64 -7.50 15.37 -0.54
CA SER A 64 -7.80 16.49 -1.45
C SER A 64 -7.78 16.10 -2.93
N GLU A 65 -7.13 15.00 -3.30
CA GLU A 65 -7.17 14.40 -4.65
C GLU A 65 -8.41 13.50 -4.83
N GLY A 66 -9.23 13.32 -3.78
CA GLY A 66 -10.47 12.56 -3.82
C GLY A 66 -10.25 11.05 -3.83
N LEU A 67 -9.23 10.56 -3.15
CA LEU A 67 -9.04 9.16 -2.82
C LEU A 67 -9.73 8.84 -1.50
N GLU A 68 -10.10 7.57 -1.32
CA GLU A 68 -10.44 6.97 -0.04
C GLU A 68 -9.16 6.39 0.61
N VAL A 69 -9.29 5.69 1.74
CA VAL A 69 -8.11 5.24 2.51
C VAL A 69 -8.37 3.91 3.19
N ASP A 70 -7.32 3.06 3.31
CA ASP A 70 -7.36 1.86 4.13
C ASP A 70 -6.54 2.04 5.42
N ALA A 71 -7.02 1.47 6.50
CA ALA A 71 -6.38 1.45 7.80
C ALA A 71 -6.08 0.01 8.27
N MET A 72 -4.97 -0.15 8.99
CA MET A 72 -4.53 -1.43 9.58
C MET A 72 -4.53 -1.39 11.13
N SER A 73 -4.82 -0.23 11.72
CA SER A 73 -4.79 -0.05 13.17
C SER A 73 -5.73 1.08 13.62
N PRO A 74 -6.17 1.07 14.88
CA PRO A 74 -6.91 2.20 15.48
C PRO A 74 -6.17 3.54 15.37
N GLY A 75 -4.84 3.53 15.46
CA GLY A 75 -4.02 4.73 15.29
C GLY A 75 -4.09 5.32 13.90
N GLU A 76 -4.13 4.48 12.85
CA GLU A 76 -4.34 4.93 11.47
C GLU A 76 -5.75 5.49 11.29
N ILE A 77 -6.81 4.81 11.76
CA ILE A 77 -8.18 5.35 11.74
C ILE A 77 -8.22 6.75 12.40
N TYR A 78 -7.56 6.91 13.55
CA TYR A 78 -7.48 8.21 14.22
C TYR A 78 -6.82 9.28 13.33
N MET A 79 -5.68 8.97 12.71
CA MET A 79 -4.97 9.92 11.85
C MET A 79 -5.78 10.29 10.59
N GLU A 80 -6.47 9.33 10.01
CA GLU A 80 -7.35 9.51 8.86
C GLU A 80 -8.55 10.41 9.20
N ARG A 81 -9.18 10.18 10.34
CA ARG A 81 -10.24 11.05 10.86
C ARG A 81 -9.73 12.48 11.09
N MET A 82 -8.51 12.62 11.65
CA MET A 82 -7.87 13.94 11.84
C MET A 82 -7.53 14.61 10.50
N ALA A 83 -7.22 13.84 9.45
CA ALA A 83 -7.03 14.35 8.09
C ALA A 83 -8.35 14.76 7.41
N GLY A 84 -9.50 14.41 8.00
CA GLY A 84 -10.83 14.81 7.57
C GLY A 84 -11.56 13.76 6.72
N PHE A 85 -11.06 12.53 6.62
CA PHE A 85 -11.83 11.44 6.00
C PHE A 85 -13.11 11.16 6.79
N SER A 86 -14.22 10.92 6.09
CA SER A 86 -15.45 10.46 6.71
C SER A 86 -15.32 8.97 7.09
N PRO A 87 -16.13 8.43 8.01
CA PRO A 87 -16.08 6.99 8.32
C PRO A 87 -16.29 6.11 7.08
N GLU A 88 -17.12 6.56 6.16
CA GLU A 88 -17.45 5.86 4.91
C GLU A 88 -16.27 5.78 3.95
N ASP A 89 -15.31 6.71 4.06
CA ASP A 89 -14.11 6.76 3.22
C ASP A 89 -12.96 5.89 3.79
N ILE A 90 -13.16 5.28 4.96
CA ILE A 90 -12.14 4.48 5.64
C ILE A 90 -12.49 3.00 5.56
N PHE A 91 -11.55 2.18 5.08
CA PHE A 91 -11.67 0.74 5.03
C PHE A 91 -10.67 0.09 5.99
N TYR A 92 -11.15 -0.37 7.16
CA TYR A 92 -10.32 -1.05 8.16
C TYR A 92 -10.15 -2.50 7.80
N ILE A 93 -8.92 -2.89 7.42
CA ILE A 93 -8.59 -4.24 6.98
C ILE A 93 -7.93 -4.99 8.12
N CYS A 94 -8.74 -5.69 8.91
CA CYS A 94 -8.31 -6.39 10.11
C CYS A 94 -7.39 -7.58 9.82
N ASN A 95 -6.30 -7.71 10.57
CA ASN A 95 -5.48 -8.91 10.60
C ASN A 95 -4.90 -9.10 12.01
N ASN A 96 -5.32 -10.16 12.72
CA ASN A 96 -4.87 -10.49 14.07
C ASN A 96 -5.05 -9.34 15.08
N VAL A 97 -6.19 -8.67 15.04
CA VAL A 97 -6.53 -7.57 15.95
C VAL A 97 -7.23 -8.08 17.20
N SER A 98 -7.11 -7.35 18.30
CA SER A 98 -7.83 -7.63 19.54
C SER A 98 -9.30 -7.27 19.44
N LEU A 99 -10.10 -7.77 20.37
CA LEU A 99 -11.54 -7.40 20.47
C LEU A 99 -11.73 -5.91 20.71
N GLU A 100 -10.83 -5.28 21.48
CA GLU A 100 -10.86 -3.85 21.75
C GLU A 100 -10.58 -3.02 20.49
N GLU A 101 -9.60 -3.42 19.67
CA GLU A 101 -9.30 -2.77 18.38
C GLU A 101 -10.45 -2.92 17.39
N MET A 102 -11.08 -4.12 17.35
CA MET A 102 -12.25 -4.37 16.52
C MET A 102 -13.45 -3.51 16.98
N GLN A 103 -13.70 -3.44 18.30
CA GLN A 103 -14.75 -2.58 18.85
C GLN A 103 -14.50 -1.11 18.55
N TYR A 104 -13.24 -0.64 18.65
CA TYR A 104 -12.89 0.72 18.26
C TYR A 104 -13.27 1.04 16.81
N ALA A 105 -12.99 0.14 15.89
CA ALA A 105 -13.34 0.32 14.47
C ALA A 105 -14.87 0.31 14.25
N ILE A 106 -15.59 -0.56 14.97
CA ILE A 106 -17.07 -0.59 14.95
C ILE A 106 -17.63 0.74 15.45
N ASP A 107 -17.15 1.23 16.59
CA ASP A 107 -17.60 2.49 17.21
C ASP A 107 -17.24 3.71 16.33
N ALA A 108 -16.14 3.65 15.60
CA ALA A 108 -15.74 4.67 14.63
C ALA A 108 -16.64 4.70 13.39
N GLY A 109 -17.46 3.67 13.17
CA GLY A 109 -18.40 3.56 12.06
C GLY A 109 -17.73 3.35 10.70
N VAL A 110 -16.49 2.86 10.67
CA VAL A 110 -15.73 2.60 9.43
C VAL A 110 -16.14 1.27 8.81
N ARG A 111 -15.88 1.07 7.52
CA ARG A 111 -16.04 -0.25 6.88
C ARG A 111 -14.98 -1.21 7.44
N ILE A 112 -15.37 -2.44 7.72
CA ILE A 112 -14.48 -3.44 8.33
C ILE A 112 -14.41 -4.68 7.44
N SER A 113 -13.18 -5.14 7.17
CA SER A 113 -12.91 -6.45 6.58
C SER A 113 -12.22 -7.35 7.61
N VAL A 114 -12.66 -8.58 7.70
CA VAL A 114 -12.04 -9.63 8.52
C VAL A 114 -11.38 -10.67 7.63
N ASP A 115 -10.30 -11.30 8.11
CA ASP A 115 -9.48 -12.21 7.30
C ASP A 115 -9.41 -13.66 7.82
N SER A 116 -10.23 -13.99 8.81
CA SER A 116 -10.33 -15.35 9.34
C SER A 116 -11.73 -15.67 9.84
N LEU A 117 -12.09 -16.97 9.89
CA LEU A 117 -13.38 -17.42 10.45
C LEU A 117 -13.55 -17.01 11.91
N SER A 118 -12.47 -17.06 12.70
CA SER A 118 -12.49 -16.64 14.10
C SER A 118 -12.76 -15.14 14.26
N GLN A 119 -12.18 -14.30 13.42
CA GLN A 119 -12.45 -12.86 13.44
C GLN A 119 -13.87 -12.54 12.94
N LEU A 120 -14.38 -13.29 11.94
CA LEU A 120 -15.76 -13.14 11.49
C LEU A 120 -16.75 -13.51 12.61
N GLU A 121 -16.45 -14.56 13.38
CA GLU A 121 -17.25 -14.95 14.54
C GLU A 121 -17.20 -13.88 15.66
N GLN A 122 -16.00 -13.36 15.96
CA GLN A 122 -15.81 -12.28 16.93
C GLN A 122 -16.57 -11.03 16.53
N PHE A 123 -16.46 -10.62 15.26
CA PHE A 123 -17.22 -9.50 14.73
C PHE A 123 -18.73 -9.70 14.88
N GLY A 124 -19.23 -10.90 14.54
CA GLY A 124 -20.64 -11.22 14.68
C GLY A 124 -21.14 -11.21 16.13
N GLN A 125 -20.27 -11.53 17.10
CA GLN A 125 -20.59 -11.42 18.54
C GLN A 125 -20.64 -9.96 19.00
N LEU A 126 -19.73 -9.11 18.51
CA LEU A 126 -19.66 -7.70 18.88
C LEU A 126 -20.74 -6.87 18.18
N ALA A 127 -21.04 -7.16 16.93
CA ALA A 127 -21.90 -6.34 16.07
C ALA A 127 -22.90 -7.19 15.26
N PRO A 128 -23.81 -7.95 15.90
CA PRO A 128 -24.81 -8.73 15.18
C PRO A 128 -25.71 -7.79 14.35
N GLY A 129 -26.10 -8.25 13.15
CA GLY A 129 -26.89 -7.47 12.21
C GLY A 129 -26.12 -6.42 11.39
N HIS A 130 -24.82 -6.25 11.62
CA HIS A 130 -24.01 -5.25 10.93
C HIS A 130 -23.48 -5.75 9.58
N SER A 131 -23.02 -4.77 8.78
CA SER A 131 -22.32 -5.02 7.51
C SER A 131 -20.86 -5.34 7.76
N VAL A 132 -20.30 -6.28 7.00
CA VAL A 132 -18.90 -6.69 7.08
C VAL A 132 -18.38 -7.03 5.69
N ALA A 133 -17.07 -6.86 5.46
CA ALA A 133 -16.36 -7.44 4.32
C ALA A 133 -15.49 -8.61 4.79
N VAL A 134 -15.11 -9.46 3.85
CA VAL A 134 -14.25 -10.63 4.12
C VAL A 134 -13.09 -10.66 3.14
N ARG A 135 -11.88 -10.79 3.68
CA ARG A 135 -10.69 -11.02 2.88
C ARG A 135 -10.55 -12.50 2.55
N PHE A 136 -10.44 -12.80 1.27
CA PHE A 136 -10.16 -14.15 0.79
C PHE A 136 -8.73 -14.28 0.27
N ASN A 137 -8.20 -15.49 0.35
CA ASN A 137 -6.93 -15.83 -0.25
C ASN A 137 -7.19 -16.43 -1.64
N PRO A 138 -6.86 -15.72 -2.75
CA PRO A 138 -7.19 -16.21 -4.09
C PRO A 138 -6.30 -17.37 -4.55
N GLY A 139 -5.35 -17.82 -3.74
CA GLY A 139 -4.40 -18.88 -4.08
C GLY A 139 -3.28 -18.45 -5.04
N VAL A 140 -3.33 -17.22 -5.56
CA VAL A 140 -2.32 -16.63 -6.45
C VAL A 140 -1.60 -15.52 -5.70
N GLY A 141 -0.27 -15.58 -5.64
CA GLY A 141 0.56 -14.57 -4.98
C GLY A 141 1.64 -14.02 -5.90
N ALA A 142 1.99 -12.75 -5.71
CA ALA A 142 3.08 -12.07 -6.40
C ALA A 142 3.87 -11.19 -5.44
N GLY A 143 5.20 -11.03 -5.68
CA GLY A 143 6.04 -10.15 -4.89
C GLY A 143 7.52 -10.32 -5.21
N HIS A 144 8.30 -9.27 -5.00
CA HIS A 144 9.75 -9.25 -5.27
C HIS A 144 10.60 -9.96 -4.20
N HIS A 145 10.00 -10.33 -3.08
CA HIS A 145 10.66 -11.02 -1.96
C HIS A 145 9.64 -11.92 -1.26
N GLU A 146 10.07 -13.10 -0.80
CA GLU A 146 9.20 -14.09 -0.12
C GLU A 146 8.38 -13.48 1.04
N LYS A 147 8.99 -12.56 1.80
CA LYS A 147 8.34 -11.90 2.95
C LYS A 147 7.23 -10.90 2.57
N VAL A 148 7.06 -10.58 1.29
CA VAL A 148 6.03 -9.62 0.81
C VAL A 148 4.99 -10.27 -0.09
N ILE A 149 5.01 -11.59 -0.24
CA ILE A 149 3.93 -12.37 -0.87
C ILE A 149 2.83 -12.56 0.17
N THR A 150 1.62 -12.09 -0.13
CA THR A 150 0.49 -12.07 0.82
C THR A 150 -0.70 -12.94 0.39
N ALA A 151 -0.56 -13.70 -0.69
CA ALA A 151 -1.53 -14.69 -1.12
C ALA A 151 -0.82 -16.01 -1.51
N GLY A 152 -1.57 -17.12 -1.52
CA GLY A 152 -1.06 -18.46 -1.78
C GLY A 152 -1.08 -19.35 -0.54
N LYS A 153 -0.88 -20.65 -0.73
CA LYS A 153 -1.10 -21.70 0.29
C LYS A 153 -0.30 -21.57 1.60
N LEU A 154 0.81 -20.83 1.60
CA LEU A 154 1.70 -20.70 2.76
C LEU A 154 1.62 -19.33 3.44
N THR A 155 0.68 -18.49 3.06
CA THR A 155 0.54 -17.16 3.66
C THR A 155 -0.49 -17.17 4.79
N LYS A 156 -0.32 -16.27 5.76
CA LYS A 156 -1.23 -16.14 6.91
C LYS A 156 -2.53 -15.37 6.61
N PHE A 157 -2.69 -14.85 5.39
CA PHE A 157 -3.71 -13.87 5.07
C PHE A 157 -4.91 -14.46 4.34
N GLY A 158 -6.09 -14.01 4.73
CA GLY A 158 -7.34 -14.31 4.07
C GLY A 158 -7.92 -15.69 4.37
N ILE A 159 -9.23 -15.81 4.19
CA ILE A 159 -9.97 -17.06 4.32
C ILE A 159 -9.80 -17.86 3.03
N ASP A 160 -9.57 -19.17 3.13
CA ASP A 160 -9.52 -20.06 1.96
C ASP A 160 -10.91 -20.14 1.31
N PRO A 161 -11.04 -20.10 -0.02
CA PRO A 161 -12.31 -20.27 -0.71
C PRO A 161 -13.05 -21.59 -0.36
N GLU A 162 -12.34 -22.63 0.07
CA GLU A 162 -12.95 -23.87 0.53
C GLU A 162 -13.79 -23.66 1.81
N ASP A 163 -13.52 -22.60 2.58
CA ASP A 163 -14.25 -22.25 3.81
C ASP A 163 -15.48 -21.34 3.58
N ILE A 164 -15.84 -21.03 2.33
CA ILE A 164 -17.05 -20.24 2.02
C ILE A 164 -18.32 -20.79 2.69
N PRO A 165 -18.55 -22.11 2.77
CA PRO A 165 -19.70 -22.64 3.51
C PRO A 165 -19.73 -22.21 4.98
N GLN A 166 -18.57 -22.19 5.66
CA GLN A 166 -18.44 -21.73 7.05
C GLN A 166 -18.66 -20.22 7.16
N VAL A 167 -18.13 -19.42 6.20
CA VAL A 167 -18.41 -17.98 6.12
C VAL A 167 -19.92 -17.73 6.04
N LYS A 168 -20.62 -18.41 5.12
CA LYS A 168 -22.08 -18.28 4.97
C LYS A 168 -22.84 -18.69 6.23
N ALA A 169 -22.37 -19.72 6.93
CA ALA A 169 -22.97 -20.15 8.20
C ALA A 169 -22.82 -19.10 9.30
N LEU A 170 -21.65 -18.45 9.41
CA LEU A 170 -21.40 -17.38 10.39
C LEU A 170 -22.18 -16.11 10.06
N LEU A 171 -22.23 -15.70 8.79
CA LEU A 171 -23.07 -14.59 8.34
C LEU A 171 -24.52 -14.78 8.75
N LYS A 172 -25.08 -15.98 8.49
CA LYS A 172 -26.45 -16.33 8.88
C LYS A 172 -26.62 -16.38 10.40
N LYS A 173 -25.66 -16.95 11.14
CA LYS A 173 -25.73 -17.11 12.61
C LYS A 173 -25.87 -15.77 13.32
N TYR A 174 -25.18 -14.74 12.84
CA TYR A 174 -25.13 -13.42 13.45
C TYR A 174 -25.93 -12.35 12.69
N ASP A 175 -26.72 -12.76 11.69
CA ASP A 175 -27.49 -11.85 10.81
C ASP A 175 -26.62 -10.79 10.13
N LEU A 176 -25.37 -11.13 9.80
CA LEU A 176 -24.43 -10.21 9.17
C LEU A 176 -24.71 -10.04 7.67
N LYS A 177 -24.54 -8.82 7.18
CA LYS A 177 -24.61 -8.51 5.74
C LYS A 177 -23.19 -8.47 5.16
N LEU A 178 -22.86 -9.40 4.27
CA LEU A 178 -21.61 -9.34 3.53
C LEU A 178 -21.73 -8.28 2.42
N ILE A 179 -21.08 -7.13 2.60
CA ILE A 179 -21.12 -6.01 1.63
C ILE A 179 -19.95 -6.01 0.67
N GLY A 180 -18.86 -6.69 0.99
CA GLY A 180 -17.66 -6.69 0.15
C GLY A 180 -16.77 -7.88 0.38
N ILE A 181 -15.95 -8.14 -0.62
CA ILE A 181 -14.82 -9.07 -0.51
C ILE A 181 -13.56 -8.36 -0.95
N ASN A 182 -12.43 -8.74 -0.35
CA ASN A 182 -11.13 -8.21 -0.75
C ASN A 182 -10.06 -9.30 -0.82
N GLN A 183 -9.00 -9.00 -1.55
CA GLN A 183 -7.77 -9.79 -1.65
C GLN A 183 -6.55 -8.88 -1.60
N HIS A 184 -5.37 -9.46 -1.41
CA HIS A 184 -4.11 -8.77 -1.66
C HIS A 184 -3.05 -9.79 -2.05
N ILE A 185 -2.48 -9.67 -3.26
CA ILE A 185 -1.61 -10.70 -3.83
C ILE A 185 -0.14 -10.54 -3.48
N GLY A 186 0.27 -9.36 -3.00
CA GLY A 186 1.65 -9.06 -2.65
C GLY A 186 2.06 -7.63 -2.97
N SER A 187 3.37 -7.38 -3.06
CA SER A 187 3.91 -6.03 -3.23
C SER A 187 5.01 -5.97 -4.29
N LEU A 188 5.07 -4.82 -4.98
CA LEU A 188 6.07 -4.48 -5.99
C LEU A 188 5.95 -5.36 -7.25
N PHE A 189 4.76 -5.55 -7.78
CA PHE A 189 4.66 -6.06 -9.14
C PHE A 189 4.99 -4.95 -10.14
N MET A 190 5.84 -5.27 -11.12
CA MET A 190 6.31 -4.35 -12.17
C MET A 190 5.65 -4.62 -13.53
N THR A 191 4.88 -5.72 -13.63
CA THR A 191 4.03 -6.05 -14.77
C THR A 191 2.62 -6.35 -14.27
N GLY A 192 1.62 -6.12 -15.11
CA GLY A 192 0.21 -6.31 -14.74
C GLY A 192 -0.26 -7.77 -14.71
N ASP A 193 0.56 -8.74 -15.19
CA ASP A 193 0.13 -10.11 -15.44
C ASP A 193 -0.40 -10.84 -14.19
N ALA A 194 0.35 -10.77 -13.08
CA ALA A 194 -0.04 -11.43 -11.84
C ALA A 194 -1.30 -10.80 -11.23
N PHE A 195 -1.43 -9.46 -11.34
CA PHE A 195 -2.60 -8.75 -10.84
C PHE A 195 -3.84 -9.12 -11.66
N THR A 196 -3.77 -9.06 -12.97
CA THR A 196 -4.89 -9.43 -13.85
C THR A 196 -5.26 -10.92 -13.75
N ALA A 197 -4.27 -11.81 -13.59
CA ALA A 197 -4.52 -13.23 -13.35
C ALA A 197 -5.23 -13.51 -12.02
N SER A 198 -5.10 -12.64 -11.02
CA SER A 198 -5.77 -12.78 -9.73
C SER A 198 -7.25 -12.36 -9.75
N LEU A 199 -7.70 -11.64 -10.77
CA LEU A 199 -9.07 -11.12 -10.84
C LEU A 199 -10.11 -12.23 -11.01
N GLU A 200 -9.87 -13.20 -11.88
CA GLU A 200 -10.84 -14.28 -12.10
C GLU A 200 -11.05 -15.17 -10.86
N PRO A 201 -10.01 -15.60 -10.13
CA PRO A 201 -10.22 -16.25 -8.82
C PRO A 201 -11.06 -15.42 -7.84
N LEU A 202 -10.82 -14.10 -7.76
CA LEU A 202 -11.60 -13.21 -6.92
C LEU A 202 -13.06 -13.11 -7.39
N PHE A 203 -13.30 -12.99 -8.69
CA PHE A 203 -14.64 -12.94 -9.27
C PHE A 203 -15.40 -14.27 -9.09
N ALA A 204 -14.69 -15.40 -9.15
CA ALA A 204 -15.28 -16.72 -8.84
C ALA A 204 -15.80 -16.79 -7.40
N ILE A 205 -15.13 -16.14 -6.46
CA ILE A 205 -15.61 -15.99 -5.07
C ILE A 205 -16.82 -15.04 -5.04
N ALA A 206 -16.73 -13.88 -5.71
CA ALA A 206 -17.80 -12.88 -5.75
C ALA A 206 -19.13 -13.45 -6.27
N ARG A 207 -19.09 -14.31 -7.30
CA ARG A 207 -20.28 -15.02 -7.85
C ARG A 207 -21.06 -15.83 -6.79
N GLN A 208 -20.41 -16.21 -5.70
CA GLN A 208 -21.06 -16.97 -4.63
C GLN A 208 -21.86 -16.09 -3.64
N PHE A 209 -21.75 -14.77 -3.77
CA PHE A 209 -22.38 -13.77 -2.92
C PHE A 209 -23.10 -12.72 -3.79
N PRO A 210 -24.41 -12.85 -4.02
CA PRO A 210 -25.14 -12.03 -5.01
C PRO A 210 -25.40 -10.59 -4.56
N ASP A 211 -25.17 -10.26 -3.28
CA ASP A 211 -25.55 -8.97 -2.69
C ASP A 211 -24.37 -8.08 -2.34
N LEU A 212 -23.18 -8.32 -2.93
CA LEU A 212 -22.00 -7.47 -2.71
C LEU A 212 -22.26 -6.05 -3.22
N GLU A 213 -21.74 -5.08 -2.49
CA GLU A 213 -21.69 -3.67 -2.88
C GLU A 213 -20.36 -3.34 -3.55
N PHE A 214 -19.27 -4.03 -3.12
CA PHE A 214 -17.94 -3.83 -3.68
C PHE A 214 -17.10 -5.10 -3.76
N VAL A 215 -16.10 -5.05 -4.65
CA VAL A 215 -15.01 -6.02 -4.76
C VAL A 215 -13.69 -5.26 -4.75
N ASP A 216 -12.84 -5.58 -3.79
CA ASP A 216 -11.53 -4.95 -3.66
C ASP A 216 -10.43 -5.90 -4.14
N MET A 217 -9.71 -5.44 -5.14
CA MET A 217 -8.67 -6.20 -5.84
C MET A 217 -7.30 -6.13 -5.16
N GLY A 218 -7.18 -5.30 -4.11
CA GLY A 218 -5.95 -5.10 -3.35
C GLY A 218 -4.95 -4.16 -4.03
N GLY A 219 -3.74 -4.13 -3.47
CA GLY A 219 -2.67 -3.27 -3.92
C GLY A 219 -1.48 -4.02 -4.53
N GLY A 220 -0.28 -3.46 -4.34
CA GLY A 220 0.96 -4.08 -4.79
C GLY A 220 1.64 -3.38 -5.95
N PHE A 221 1.06 -2.30 -6.48
CA PHE A 221 1.59 -1.50 -7.59
C PHE A 221 3.03 -1.06 -7.34
N GLY A 222 3.94 -1.48 -8.23
CA GLY A 222 5.36 -1.26 -8.11
C GLY A 222 5.83 0.08 -8.65
N ILE A 223 7.06 0.42 -8.28
CA ILE A 223 7.83 1.56 -8.81
C ILE A 223 9.22 1.10 -9.19
N PRO A 224 9.89 1.72 -10.17
CA PRO A 224 11.26 1.38 -10.52
C PRO A 224 12.22 1.95 -9.47
N TYR A 225 12.88 1.06 -8.71
CA TYR A 225 13.93 1.45 -7.76
C TYR A 225 15.30 1.60 -8.42
N LYS A 226 15.53 0.90 -9.54
CA LYS A 226 16.80 0.83 -10.25
C LYS A 226 16.73 1.57 -11.59
N LYS A 227 16.23 2.81 -11.57
CA LYS A 227 16.05 3.65 -12.77
C LYS A 227 17.35 3.85 -13.54
N GLU A 228 18.46 4.05 -12.84
CA GLU A 228 19.81 4.20 -13.40
C GLU A 228 20.32 2.93 -14.10
N PHE A 229 19.73 1.78 -13.84
CA PHE A 229 20.00 0.52 -14.53
C PHE A 229 18.93 0.17 -15.57
N GLY A 230 18.07 1.12 -15.92
CA GLY A 230 17.07 0.96 -16.99
C GLY A 230 15.80 0.21 -16.55
N GLU A 231 15.53 0.07 -15.25
CA GLU A 231 14.26 -0.50 -14.78
C GLU A 231 13.09 0.38 -15.24
N ALA A 232 12.18 -0.21 -16.03
CA ALA A 232 11.03 0.49 -16.56
C ALA A 232 9.94 0.69 -15.49
N PRO A 233 9.20 1.81 -15.53
CA PRO A 233 8.03 1.98 -14.68
C PRO A 233 6.92 1.00 -15.06
N LEU A 234 6.01 0.72 -14.12
CA LEU A 234 4.78 -0.03 -14.39
C LEU A 234 3.95 0.69 -15.46
N ASP A 235 3.57 -0.02 -16.51
CA ASP A 235 2.70 0.52 -17.56
C ASP A 235 1.25 0.56 -17.08
N LEU A 236 0.84 1.70 -16.52
CA LEU A 236 -0.53 1.89 -16.03
C LEU A 236 -1.56 1.94 -17.15
N LYS A 237 -1.16 2.28 -18.37
CA LYS A 237 -2.11 2.33 -19.49
C LYS A 237 -2.48 0.91 -19.94
N GLU A 238 -1.49 0.05 -20.07
CA GLU A 238 -1.72 -1.36 -20.41
C GLU A 238 -2.49 -2.07 -19.29
N LEU A 239 -2.04 -1.91 -18.05
CA LEU A 239 -2.68 -2.48 -16.87
C LEU A 239 -4.12 -1.98 -16.73
N GLY A 240 -4.36 -0.67 -16.84
CA GLY A 240 -5.68 -0.07 -16.74
C GLY A 240 -6.65 -0.58 -17.80
N ALA A 241 -6.19 -0.74 -19.04
CA ALA A 241 -7.02 -1.31 -20.11
C ALA A 241 -7.39 -2.78 -19.85
N ALA A 242 -6.47 -3.56 -19.29
CA ALA A 242 -6.74 -4.95 -18.91
C ALA A 242 -7.74 -5.04 -17.74
N ILE A 243 -7.58 -4.18 -16.73
CA ILE A 243 -8.51 -4.07 -15.60
C ILE A 243 -9.89 -3.64 -16.12
N ASP A 244 -10.01 -2.55 -16.88
CA ASP A 244 -11.27 -2.06 -17.44
C ASP A 244 -12.06 -3.18 -18.13
N LYS A 245 -11.40 -3.93 -19.01
CA LYS A 245 -12.03 -5.04 -19.70
C LYS A 245 -12.62 -6.07 -18.73
N ALA A 246 -11.89 -6.39 -17.66
CA ALA A 246 -12.34 -7.36 -16.67
C ALA A 246 -13.51 -6.83 -15.83
N LEU A 247 -13.45 -5.54 -15.41
CA LEU A 247 -14.48 -4.93 -14.60
C LEU A 247 -15.81 -4.77 -15.34
N TYR A 248 -15.79 -4.29 -16.58
CA TYR A 248 -17.01 -4.18 -17.39
C TYR A 248 -17.64 -5.55 -17.65
N ALA A 249 -16.84 -6.57 -18.03
CA ALA A 249 -17.34 -7.92 -18.27
C ALA A 249 -17.96 -8.52 -17.00
N PHE A 250 -17.27 -8.41 -15.85
CA PHE A 250 -17.79 -8.97 -14.60
C PHE A 250 -19.02 -8.22 -14.07
N SER A 251 -19.07 -6.89 -14.19
CA SER A 251 -20.22 -6.11 -13.77
C SER A 251 -21.47 -6.45 -14.58
N GLU A 252 -21.34 -6.67 -15.89
CA GLU A 252 -22.43 -7.15 -16.76
C GLU A 252 -22.89 -8.55 -16.34
N GLU A 253 -21.95 -9.47 -16.11
CA GLU A 253 -22.25 -10.83 -15.65
C GLU A 253 -22.93 -10.83 -14.27
N TYR A 254 -22.46 -10.01 -13.32
CA TYR A 254 -23.00 -9.91 -11.97
C TYR A 254 -24.41 -9.33 -11.93
N GLY A 255 -24.80 -8.62 -12.99
CA GLY A 255 -26.17 -8.14 -13.22
C GLY A 255 -26.56 -6.90 -12.43
N ARG A 256 -25.61 -6.25 -11.74
CA ARG A 256 -25.79 -4.96 -11.05
C ARG A 256 -24.46 -4.20 -10.96
N PRO A 257 -24.47 -2.88 -10.84
CA PRO A 257 -23.26 -2.12 -10.61
C PRO A 257 -22.57 -2.54 -9.31
N LEU A 258 -21.26 -2.80 -9.39
CA LEU A 258 -20.37 -3.03 -8.26
C LEU A 258 -19.38 -1.89 -8.16
N THR A 259 -18.98 -1.53 -6.96
CA THR A 259 -17.80 -0.68 -6.77
C THR A 259 -16.56 -1.60 -6.77
N PHE A 260 -15.58 -1.29 -7.62
CA PHE A 260 -14.30 -1.96 -7.61
C PHE A 260 -13.25 -1.06 -6.96
N ARG A 261 -12.43 -1.66 -6.10
CA ARG A 261 -11.46 -0.94 -5.27
C ARG A 261 -10.05 -1.47 -5.50
N ILE A 262 -9.05 -0.61 -5.30
CA ILE A 262 -7.63 -0.99 -5.21
C ILE A 262 -6.99 -0.32 -4.00
N GLU A 263 -5.93 -0.96 -3.44
CA GLU A 263 -5.23 -0.53 -2.21
C GLU A 263 -3.76 -0.14 -2.47
N PRO A 264 -3.45 0.88 -3.28
CA PRO A 264 -2.07 1.27 -3.54
C PRO A 264 -1.47 2.04 -2.36
N GLY A 265 -0.32 1.58 -1.85
CA GLY A 265 0.48 2.34 -0.89
C GLY A 265 1.76 2.87 -1.53
N ARG A 266 2.65 1.94 -1.91
CA ARG A 266 3.99 2.21 -2.45
C ARG A 266 3.99 3.13 -3.67
N TYR A 267 3.13 2.88 -4.64
CA TYR A 267 3.08 3.66 -5.88
C TYR A 267 2.81 5.15 -5.61
N ILE A 268 1.96 5.45 -4.65
CA ILE A 268 1.61 6.83 -4.28
C ILE A 268 2.74 7.47 -3.46
N SER A 269 3.27 6.75 -2.46
CA SER A 269 4.12 7.36 -1.44
C SER A 269 5.61 7.39 -1.79
N ALA A 270 6.15 6.33 -2.40
CA ALA A 270 7.59 6.12 -2.38
C ALA A 270 8.37 7.10 -3.26
N GLU A 271 7.90 7.40 -4.49
CA GLU A 271 8.58 8.35 -5.37
C GLU A 271 8.34 9.82 -5.01
N SER A 272 7.39 10.09 -4.11
CA SER A 272 7.12 11.44 -3.62
C SER A 272 8.03 11.88 -2.48
N SER A 273 8.94 11.01 -2.02
CA SER A 273 9.82 11.31 -0.88
C SER A 273 11.26 10.88 -1.10
N VAL A 274 12.16 11.62 -0.47
CA VAL A 274 13.58 11.29 -0.34
C VAL A 274 14.02 11.48 1.11
N ILE A 275 15.12 10.83 1.49
CA ILE A 275 15.79 11.03 2.78
C ILE A 275 17.06 11.82 2.54
N LEU A 276 17.20 12.99 3.18
CA LEU A 276 18.45 13.70 3.29
C LEU A 276 19.21 13.20 4.51
N SER A 277 20.49 12.90 4.32
CA SER A 277 21.38 12.38 5.35
C SER A 277 22.74 13.03 5.24
N THR A 278 23.41 13.30 6.37
CA THR A 278 24.72 13.91 6.42
C THR A 278 25.80 12.87 6.63
N VAL A 279 26.87 12.95 5.85
CA VAL A 279 28.08 12.14 6.06
C VAL A 279 28.88 12.73 7.21
N HIS A 280 29.05 11.95 8.27
CA HIS A 280 29.81 12.35 9.47
C HIS A 280 31.20 11.76 9.53
N SER A 281 31.46 10.65 8.85
CA SER A 281 32.77 10.00 8.86
C SER A 281 33.05 9.23 7.58
N VAL A 282 34.31 9.16 7.23
CA VAL A 282 34.82 8.28 6.16
C VAL A 282 35.98 7.50 6.74
N LYS A 283 35.96 6.17 6.61
CA LYS A 283 37.04 5.32 7.10
C LYS A 283 37.34 4.17 6.16
N HIS A 284 38.55 3.69 6.21
CA HIS A 284 38.98 2.46 5.55
C HIS A 284 39.16 1.36 6.61
N ASN A 285 38.70 0.18 6.28
CA ASN A 285 38.97 -1.02 7.06
C ASN A 285 39.27 -2.15 6.08
N HIS A 286 40.55 -2.54 6.03
CA HIS A 286 41.09 -3.38 4.96
C HIS A 286 40.77 -2.84 3.58
N ASP A 287 40.16 -3.63 2.71
CA ASP A 287 39.84 -3.27 1.32
C ASP A 287 38.51 -2.51 1.16
N ARG A 288 37.85 -2.18 2.28
CA ARG A 288 36.55 -1.50 2.26
C ARG A 288 36.64 -0.06 2.72
N LYS A 289 36.07 0.83 1.95
CA LYS A 289 35.82 2.22 2.34
C LYS A 289 34.38 2.37 2.82
N PHE A 290 34.23 2.86 4.04
CA PHE A 290 32.94 3.12 4.66
C PHE A 290 32.64 4.61 4.68
N VAL A 291 31.43 4.98 4.26
CA VAL A 291 30.87 6.33 4.36
C VAL A 291 29.77 6.28 5.42
N GLY A 292 30.07 6.82 6.59
CA GLY A 292 29.16 6.83 7.75
C GLY A 292 28.26 8.04 7.74
N CYS A 293 26.96 7.80 7.79
CA CYS A 293 25.92 8.82 7.83
C CYS A 293 24.98 8.63 9.02
N ASP A 294 24.09 9.59 9.23
CA ASP A 294 23.08 9.59 10.31
C ASP A 294 21.79 8.82 9.95
N CYS A 295 21.74 8.19 8.78
CA CYS A 295 20.62 7.36 8.35
C CYS A 295 20.88 5.88 8.63
N GLY A 296 20.53 5.41 9.82
CA GLY A 296 20.56 4.00 10.18
C GLY A 296 19.28 3.25 9.82
N PHE A 297 19.20 1.95 10.16
CA PHE A 297 18.01 1.14 9.88
C PHE A 297 16.74 1.60 10.63
N ASN A 298 16.88 2.38 11.69
CA ASN A 298 15.78 3.04 12.40
C ASN A 298 15.14 4.15 11.56
N VAL A 299 15.83 4.68 10.55
CA VAL A 299 15.34 5.69 9.61
C VAL A 299 14.94 5.03 8.27
N LEU A 300 15.78 4.14 7.75
CA LEU A 300 15.54 3.41 6.50
C LEU A 300 15.73 1.90 6.72
N GLN A 301 14.64 1.20 6.97
CA GLN A 301 14.65 -0.23 7.32
C GLN A 301 14.83 -1.17 6.12
N ARG A 302 14.36 -0.77 4.94
CA ARG A 302 14.23 -1.67 3.78
C ARG A 302 15.54 -2.35 3.33
N PRO A 303 16.71 -1.69 3.33
CA PRO A 303 17.96 -2.37 2.95
C PRO A 303 18.29 -3.57 3.84
N ILE A 304 18.12 -3.44 5.16
CA ILE A 304 18.43 -4.54 6.08
C ILE A 304 17.32 -5.60 6.16
N MET A 305 16.08 -5.21 5.94
CA MET A 305 14.92 -6.08 6.11
C MET A 305 14.64 -6.94 4.87
N TYR A 306 14.89 -6.38 3.67
CA TYR A 306 14.52 -6.96 2.39
C TYR A 306 15.65 -6.95 1.37
N ASP A 307 16.88 -6.61 1.77
CA ASP A 307 18.02 -6.41 0.86
C ASP A 307 17.70 -5.47 -0.32
N SER A 308 16.86 -4.45 -0.02
CA SER A 308 16.30 -3.58 -1.03
C SER A 308 17.29 -2.51 -1.46
N TYR A 309 17.40 -2.34 -2.78
CA TYR A 309 18.17 -1.26 -3.37
C TYR A 309 17.47 0.09 -3.19
N HIS A 310 18.26 1.12 -2.93
CA HIS A 310 17.89 2.52 -3.00
C HIS A 310 18.98 3.31 -3.74
N SER A 311 18.56 4.14 -4.68
CA SER A 311 19.44 5.08 -5.38
C SER A 311 19.97 6.12 -4.41
N VAL A 312 21.23 6.51 -4.57
CA VAL A 312 21.92 7.50 -3.72
C VAL A 312 22.51 8.60 -4.59
N GLU A 313 22.17 9.84 -4.27
CA GLU A 313 22.76 11.02 -4.87
C GLU A 313 23.61 11.76 -3.84
N ILE A 314 24.72 12.38 -4.28
CA ILE A 314 25.63 13.12 -3.42
C ILE A 314 25.53 14.61 -3.74
N TYR A 315 25.24 15.41 -2.72
CA TYR A 315 25.23 16.87 -2.80
C TYR A 315 26.39 17.44 -1.97
N ARG A 316 27.12 18.38 -2.52
CA ARG A 316 28.24 19.06 -1.86
C ARG A 316 28.03 20.57 -1.95
N ALA A 317 28.12 21.25 -0.81
CA ALA A 317 28.07 22.71 -0.80
C ALA A 317 29.35 23.28 -1.45
N GLY A 318 29.19 24.00 -2.55
CA GLY A 318 30.26 24.76 -3.18
C GLY A 318 31.29 23.98 -4.00
N ASP A 319 31.20 22.66 -4.08
CA ASP A 319 32.16 21.80 -4.79
C ASP A 319 31.64 21.36 -6.16
N GLN A 320 32.56 21.29 -7.14
CA GLN A 320 32.31 20.62 -8.41
C GLN A 320 32.33 19.08 -8.23
N PRO A 321 31.51 18.33 -9.00
CA PRO A 321 31.56 16.87 -8.99
C PRO A 321 32.97 16.37 -9.30
N SER A 322 33.45 15.36 -8.57
CA SER A 322 34.71 14.68 -8.89
C SER A 322 34.51 13.75 -10.08
N GLU A 323 35.44 13.75 -11.04
CA GLU A 323 35.45 12.79 -12.15
C GLU A 323 35.88 11.39 -11.70
N LYS A 324 36.36 11.24 -10.46
CA LYS A 324 36.81 9.94 -9.90
C LYS A 324 35.66 9.27 -9.20
N GLU A 325 35.35 8.07 -9.68
CA GLU A 325 34.41 7.15 -9.06
C GLU A 325 35.14 6.12 -8.22
N GLU A 326 34.56 5.73 -7.10
CA GLU A 326 35.05 4.66 -6.25
C GLU A 326 33.87 3.89 -5.61
N THR A 327 34.09 2.60 -5.36
CA THR A 327 33.11 1.77 -4.67
C THR A 327 33.21 2.01 -3.16
N VAL A 328 32.09 2.35 -2.54
CA VAL A 328 32.00 2.58 -1.08
C VAL A 328 30.86 1.78 -0.48
N THR A 329 30.93 1.52 0.82
CA THR A 329 29.81 1.00 1.60
C THR A 329 29.24 2.14 2.44
N ILE A 330 28.00 2.53 2.18
CA ILE A 330 27.27 3.51 2.99
C ILE A 330 26.71 2.79 4.21
N VAL A 331 26.94 3.36 5.38
CA VAL A 331 26.53 2.77 6.67
C VAL A 331 25.89 3.84 7.55
N GLY A 332 24.90 3.42 8.34
CA GLY A 332 24.29 4.27 9.35
C GLY A 332 25.01 4.23 10.69
N ASN A 333 24.39 4.85 11.68
CA ASN A 333 24.94 5.03 13.04
C ASN A 333 24.46 3.97 14.06
N ILE A 334 23.73 2.95 13.60
CA ILE A 334 23.20 1.88 14.44
C ILE A 334 23.79 0.53 14.02
N CYS A 335 23.97 -0.37 14.96
CA CYS A 335 24.51 -1.72 14.72
C CYS A 335 23.62 -2.55 13.76
#